data_445073a338ee2f907c1f9ea3ee5b3650
#
_entry.id   445073a338ee2f907c1f9ea3ee5b3650
#
_cell.length_a   1.000
_cell.length_b   1.000
_cell.length_c   1.000
_cell.angle_alpha   90.00
_cell.angle_beta   90.00
_cell.angle_gamma   90.00
#
_symmetry.space_group_name_H-M   'P 1'
#
loop_
_entity.id
_entity.type
_entity.pdbx_description
1 polymer ?
#
loop_
_entity_poly.entity_id
_entity_poly.type
_entity_poly.pdbx_seq_one_letter_code
_entity_poly.pdbx_strand_id
1 'polypeptide(L)'
;STLMRSSAASDVYKRQVDIKVFTRENSEELAPGVNQVIRCYIATKRKISVGDKMAGRHGNKGVISRILPEEDMPFLPDGTPVDIVLNPMGIPSRMNLGQVLEVHLGMAAKALGWKVATPVFDGATDEEIRELLKKAGLSEDGKTILYDGRTGEAFDHPITVGVMYMLKLHHLVDDKIHARSTGPYSVITQQPLGGKAQFGGQRFGEMEVWALEAYGAAYTLQEMLTTKSDDVVGRVKTYEAIVKGENVPEPGVP
;
A
#
# COMPACT_ATOMS: atom_id res chain seq x y z
N SER A 1 4.49 -30.61 -21.56
CA SER A 1 4.36 -29.19 -21.90
C SER A 1 3.75 -28.48 -20.69
N THR A 2 4.59 -27.83 -19.90
CA THR A 2 4.14 -27.01 -18.81
C THR A 2 3.58 -25.71 -19.41
N LEU A 3 2.28 -25.63 -19.54
CA LEU A 3 1.59 -24.39 -19.81
C LEU A 3 1.85 -23.43 -18.63
N MET A 4 2.86 -22.59 -18.75
CA MET A 4 2.92 -21.38 -17.95
C MET A 4 1.71 -20.55 -18.36
N ARG A 5 0.65 -20.58 -17.58
CA ARG A 5 -0.38 -19.54 -17.62
C ARG A 5 0.27 -18.23 -17.18
N SER A 6 0.92 -17.58 -18.11
CA SER A 6 1.28 -16.21 -17.90
C SER A 6 0.02 -15.38 -18.20
N SER A 7 -0.67 -14.95 -17.15
CA SER A 7 -1.54 -13.77 -17.22
C SER A 7 -0.74 -12.50 -17.57
N ALA A 8 0.51 -12.69 -17.87
CA ALA A 8 1.52 -11.68 -18.12
C ALA A 8 1.46 -11.06 -19.54
N ALA A 9 0.71 -11.63 -20.46
CA ALA A 9 0.64 -11.11 -21.83
C ALA A 9 -0.04 -9.74 -21.94
N SER A 10 -0.78 -9.31 -20.91
CA SER A 10 -1.47 -8.02 -20.88
C SER A 10 -0.79 -6.95 -20.02
N ASP A 11 0.29 -7.29 -19.29
CA ASP A 11 0.91 -6.37 -18.37
C ASP A 11 2.05 -5.59 -18.99
N VAL A 12 1.76 -4.42 -19.49
CA VAL A 12 2.72 -3.39 -19.96
C VAL A 12 3.79 -3.06 -18.92
N TYR A 13 3.58 -3.47 -17.65
CA TYR A 13 4.45 -3.19 -16.50
C TYR A 13 5.43 -4.30 -16.16
N LYS A 14 5.39 -5.43 -16.88
CA LYS A 14 6.31 -6.56 -16.68
C LYS A 14 7.34 -6.58 -17.79
N ARG A 15 8.61 -6.49 -17.42
CA ARG A 15 9.74 -6.58 -18.34
C ARG A 15 10.62 -7.75 -17.97
N GLN A 16 10.88 -8.62 -18.90
CA GLN A 16 11.90 -9.64 -18.75
C GLN A 16 13.27 -8.97 -18.70
N VAL A 17 14.02 -9.27 -17.64
CA VAL A 17 15.35 -8.67 -17.38
C VAL A 17 16.45 -9.64 -17.76
N ASP A 18 16.27 -10.93 -17.43
CA ASP A 18 17.29 -11.95 -17.63
C ASP A 18 16.65 -13.33 -17.77
N ILE A 19 17.34 -14.24 -18.47
CA ILE A 19 16.97 -15.65 -18.59
C ILE A 19 18.21 -16.50 -18.27
N LYS A 20 18.07 -17.44 -17.35
CA LYS A 20 19.08 -18.46 -17.07
C LYS A 20 18.55 -19.81 -17.44
N VAL A 21 19.33 -20.53 -18.22
CA VAL A 21 19.02 -21.91 -18.66
C VAL A 21 19.99 -22.86 -17.94
N PHE A 22 19.43 -23.81 -17.23
CA PHE A 22 20.18 -24.85 -16.54
C PHE A 22 19.90 -26.17 -17.24
N THR A 23 20.94 -26.81 -17.73
CA THR A 23 20.92 -28.14 -18.33
C THR A 23 21.70 -29.10 -17.45
N ARG A 24 21.57 -30.39 -17.68
CA ARG A 24 22.36 -31.40 -16.94
C ARG A 24 23.86 -31.25 -17.12
N GLU A 25 24.30 -30.60 -18.18
CA GLU A 25 25.71 -30.33 -18.45
C GLU A 25 26.24 -29.13 -17.65
N ASN A 26 25.34 -28.16 -17.36
CA ASN A 26 25.71 -26.88 -16.72
C ASN A 26 25.32 -26.79 -15.24
N SER A 27 24.60 -27.78 -14.69
CA SER A 27 24.11 -27.77 -13.32
C SER A 27 24.09 -29.18 -12.72
N GLU A 28 24.71 -29.33 -11.56
CA GLU A 28 24.80 -30.60 -10.84
C GLU A 28 23.53 -30.98 -10.05
N GLU A 29 22.58 -30.06 -9.86
CA GLU A 29 21.44 -30.22 -8.93
C GLU A 29 20.06 -30.16 -9.61
N LEU A 30 19.88 -30.79 -10.76
CA LEU A 30 18.55 -30.93 -11.33
C LEU A 30 17.81 -32.12 -10.69
N ALA A 31 16.53 -31.89 -10.37
CA ALA A 31 15.68 -32.94 -9.82
C ALA A 31 15.60 -34.18 -10.75
N PRO A 32 15.41 -35.39 -10.21
CA PRO A 32 15.26 -36.60 -11.02
C PRO A 32 14.13 -36.43 -12.06
N GLY A 33 14.43 -36.77 -13.32
CA GLY A 33 13.46 -36.65 -14.42
C GLY A 33 13.39 -35.27 -15.10
N VAL A 34 14.09 -34.25 -14.58
CA VAL A 34 14.17 -32.92 -15.19
C VAL A 34 15.41 -32.84 -16.08
N ASN A 35 15.24 -32.50 -17.34
CA ASN A 35 16.34 -32.35 -18.28
C ASN A 35 16.84 -30.91 -18.40
N GLN A 36 15.93 -29.93 -18.22
CA GLN A 36 16.24 -28.52 -18.37
C GLN A 36 15.33 -27.67 -17.48
N VAL A 37 15.89 -26.67 -16.82
CA VAL A 37 15.17 -25.64 -16.07
C VAL A 37 15.47 -24.28 -16.68
N ILE A 38 14.44 -23.54 -17.05
CA ILE A 38 14.54 -22.18 -17.54
C ILE A 38 14.01 -21.24 -16.45
N ARG A 39 14.89 -20.35 -15.95
CA ARG A 39 14.55 -19.34 -14.96
C ARG A 39 14.47 -17.98 -15.62
N CYS A 40 13.25 -17.46 -15.75
CA CYS A 40 13.02 -16.12 -16.25
C CYS A 40 12.93 -15.12 -15.11
N TYR A 41 13.73 -14.05 -15.17
CA TYR A 41 13.68 -12.93 -14.23
C TYR A 41 12.82 -11.84 -14.82
N ILE A 42 11.73 -11.48 -14.14
CA ILE A 42 10.75 -10.50 -14.61
C ILE A 42 10.72 -9.34 -13.62
N ALA A 43 11.04 -8.13 -14.10
CA ALA A 43 10.85 -6.91 -13.36
C ALA A 43 9.39 -6.45 -13.50
N THR A 44 8.76 -6.13 -12.38
CA THR A 44 7.40 -5.60 -12.33
C THR A 44 7.41 -4.23 -11.70
N LYS A 45 6.86 -3.23 -12.40
CA LYS A 45 6.70 -1.88 -11.86
C LYS A 45 5.37 -1.81 -11.09
N ARG A 46 5.45 -1.73 -9.78
CA ARG A 46 4.26 -1.63 -8.92
C ARG A 46 3.75 -0.19 -8.91
N LYS A 47 2.51 -0.01 -9.37
CA LYS A 47 1.82 1.28 -9.27
C LYS A 47 1.37 1.54 -7.83
N ILE A 48 1.12 2.81 -7.54
CA ILE A 48 0.53 3.25 -6.27
C ILE A 48 -0.91 2.72 -6.20
N SER A 49 -1.28 2.18 -5.04
CA SER A 49 -2.63 1.71 -4.73
C SER A 49 -3.14 2.32 -3.42
N VAL A 50 -4.46 2.24 -3.23
CA VAL A 50 -5.08 2.65 -1.96
C VAL A 50 -4.49 1.81 -0.82
N GLY A 51 -4.10 2.46 0.28
CA GLY A 51 -3.44 1.82 1.41
C GLY A 51 -1.92 1.87 1.37
N ASP A 52 -1.29 2.26 0.26
CA ASP A 52 0.15 2.46 0.18
C ASP A 52 0.57 3.70 0.94
N LYS A 53 1.78 3.68 1.50
CA LYS A 53 2.32 4.76 2.31
C LYS A 53 3.22 5.67 1.49
N MET A 54 2.96 6.96 1.59
CA MET A 54 3.79 8.01 1.00
C MET A 54 4.28 8.98 2.08
N ALA A 55 5.35 9.67 1.79
CA ALA A 55 5.92 10.69 2.67
C ALA A 55 6.63 11.79 1.88
N GLY A 56 6.68 12.99 2.46
CA GLY A 56 7.58 14.05 2.02
C GLY A 56 8.93 13.96 2.74
N ARG A 57 9.71 15.05 2.66
CA ARG A 57 11.03 15.18 3.29
C ARG A 57 11.01 15.83 4.68
N HIS A 58 9.83 16.14 5.21
CA HIS A 58 9.63 16.92 6.45
C HIS A 58 8.97 16.13 7.57
N GLY A 59 9.11 14.80 7.58
CA GLY A 59 8.42 13.95 8.55
C GLY A 59 6.91 13.81 8.34
N ASN A 60 6.40 14.35 7.26
CA ASN A 60 5.02 14.22 6.85
C ASN A 60 4.80 12.88 6.13
N LYS A 61 4.07 11.99 6.76
CA LYS A 61 3.73 10.67 6.24
C LYS A 61 2.23 10.49 6.18
N GLY A 62 1.77 9.76 5.20
CA GLY A 62 0.35 9.48 5.04
C GLY A 62 0.10 8.20 4.25
N VAL A 63 -1.13 7.71 4.34
CA VAL A 63 -1.61 6.56 3.60
C VAL A 63 -2.59 7.03 2.55
N ILE A 64 -2.50 6.50 1.35
CA ILE A 64 -3.41 6.83 0.26
C ILE A 64 -4.80 6.30 0.59
N SER A 65 -5.77 7.20 0.71
CA SER A 65 -7.16 6.87 1.01
C SER A 65 -8.00 6.65 -0.23
N ARG A 66 -7.76 7.44 -1.28
CA ARG A 66 -8.50 7.39 -2.55
C ARG A 66 -7.57 7.64 -3.73
N ILE A 67 -7.88 7.00 -4.84
CA ILE A 67 -7.33 7.30 -6.15
C ILE A 67 -8.52 7.66 -7.03
N LEU A 68 -8.52 8.89 -7.55
CA LEU A 68 -9.57 9.40 -8.41
C LEU A 68 -9.09 9.46 -9.85
N PRO A 69 -9.99 9.40 -10.85
CA PRO A 69 -9.69 9.75 -12.22
C PRO A 69 -9.17 11.19 -12.31
N GLU A 70 -8.38 11.49 -13.33
CA GLU A 70 -7.76 12.80 -13.50
C GLU A 70 -8.79 13.91 -13.67
N GLU A 71 -9.91 13.62 -14.35
CA GLU A 71 -11.03 14.53 -14.56
C GLU A 71 -11.79 14.91 -13.28
N ASP A 72 -11.75 14.04 -12.24
CA ASP A 72 -12.42 14.30 -10.95
C ASP A 72 -11.53 15.06 -9.96
N MET A 73 -10.26 15.26 -10.30
CA MET A 73 -9.32 15.97 -9.44
C MET A 73 -9.53 17.49 -9.53
N PRO A 74 -9.30 18.22 -8.42
CA PRO A 74 -9.29 19.68 -8.46
C PRO A 74 -8.26 20.19 -9.48
N PHE A 75 -8.56 21.30 -10.14
CA PHE A 75 -7.70 21.83 -11.18
C PHE A 75 -7.47 23.35 -11.02
N LEU A 76 -6.33 23.78 -11.53
CA LEU A 76 -5.91 25.19 -11.59
C LEU A 76 -6.71 25.96 -12.66
N PRO A 77 -6.69 27.31 -12.64
CA PRO A 77 -7.35 28.13 -13.67
C PRO A 77 -6.88 27.87 -15.10
N ASP A 78 -5.68 27.33 -15.27
CA ASP A 78 -5.11 26.91 -16.56
C ASP A 78 -5.61 25.54 -17.04
N GLY A 79 -6.45 24.87 -16.24
CA GLY A 79 -6.95 23.53 -16.53
C GLY A 79 -6.04 22.39 -16.08
N THR A 80 -4.88 22.67 -15.47
CA THR A 80 -3.97 21.64 -14.98
C THR A 80 -4.51 21.01 -13.70
N PRO A 81 -4.77 19.68 -13.67
CA PRO A 81 -5.23 19.01 -12.45
C PRO A 81 -4.10 18.89 -11.42
N VAL A 82 -4.46 18.86 -10.15
CA VAL A 82 -3.50 18.55 -9.08
C VAL A 82 -3.28 17.03 -8.98
N ASP A 83 -2.05 16.62 -8.71
CA ASP A 83 -1.69 15.19 -8.62
C ASP A 83 -2.03 14.59 -7.25
N ILE A 84 -1.94 15.39 -6.19
CA ILE A 84 -2.14 14.96 -4.80
C ILE A 84 -2.90 16.02 -4.03
N VAL A 85 -3.86 15.57 -3.21
CA VAL A 85 -4.54 16.39 -2.21
C VAL A 85 -4.12 15.90 -0.82
N LEU A 86 -3.58 16.80 0.00
CA LEU A 86 -3.10 16.51 1.34
C LEU A 86 -4.04 17.10 2.39
N ASN A 87 -4.21 16.35 3.51
CA ASN A 87 -5.00 16.84 4.63
C ASN A 87 -4.22 17.91 5.41
N PRO A 88 -4.72 19.15 5.51
CA PRO A 88 -4.04 20.23 6.21
C PRO A 88 -3.94 20.03 7.73
N MET A 89 -4.81 19.22 8.33
CA MET A 89 -4.76 18.93 9.77
C MET A 89 -3.49 18.20 10.22
N GLY A 90 -2.73 17.64 9.29
CA GLY A 90 -1.42 17.03 9.57
C GLY A 90 -0.30 18.02 9.88
N ILE A 91 -0.52 19.34 9.72
CA ILE A 91 0.52 20.38 9.85
C ILE A 91 0.53 21.02 11.24
N PRO A 92 -0.59 21.51 11.81
CA PRO A 92 -0.57 22.36 13.01
C PRO A 92 0.04 21.68 14.23
N SER A 93 -0.40 20.46 14.54
CA SER A 93 0.06 19.73 15.73
C SER A 93 1.51 19.23 15.61
N ARG A 94 2.00 19.04 14.41
CA ARG A 94 3.36 18.51 14.13
C ARG A 94 4.40 19.57 13.88
N MET A 95 3.99 20.81 13.70
CA MET A 95 4.85 21.99 13.57
C MET A 95 5.92 21.86 12.46
N ASN A 96 5.71 21.04 11.45
CA ASN A 96 6.62 20.83 10.32
C ASN A 96 6.30 21.81 9.18
N LEU A 97 6.46 23.11 9.44
CA LEU A 97 6.13 24.18 8.50
C LEU A 97 6.99 24.18 7.23
N GLY A 98 8.17 23.56 7.29
CA GLY A 98 9.06 23.41 6.15
C GLY A 98 8.40 22.79 4.92
N GLN A 99 7.39 21.92 5.09
CA GLN A 99 6.64 21.35 3.98
C GLN A 99 5.83 22.41 3.23
N VAL A 100 5.27 23.40 3.93
CA VAL A 100 4.52 24.52 3.30
C VAL A 100 5.47 25.43 2.55
N LEU A 101 6.62 25.74 3.14
CA LEU A 101 7.66 26.54 2.48
C LEU A 101 8.21 25.84 1.23
N GLU A 102 8.39 24.51 1.29
CA GLU A 102 8.78 23.72 0.12
C GLU A 102 7.74 23.82 -1.01
N VAL A 103 6.45 23.72 -0.68
CA VAL A 103 5.37 23.85 -1.67
C VAL A 103 5.40 25.21 -2.37
N HIS A 104 5.57 26.28 -1.62
CA HIS A 104 5.64 27.64 -2.17
C HIS A 104 6.88 27.83 -3.05
N LEU A 105 8.04 27.49 -2.53
CA LEU A 105 9.32 27.60 -3.27
C LEU A 105 9.32 26.69 -4.50
N GLY A 106 8.77 25.49 -4.39
CA GLY A 106 8.64 24.55 -5.49
C GLY A 106 7.77 25.08 -6.63
N MET A 107 6.68 25.79 -6.30
CA MET A 107 5.83 26.43 -7.32
C MET A 107 6.56 27.57 -8.05
N ALA A 108 7.26 28.43 -7.31
CA ALA A 108 8.10 29.48 -7.89
C ALA A 108 9.21 28.91 -8.77
N ALA A 109 9.92 27.86 -8.29
CA ALA A 109 10.98 27.20 -9.03
C ALA A 109 10.46 26.54 -10.33
N LYS A 110 9.28 25.93 -10.30
CA LYS A 110 8.63 25.35 -11.50
C LYS A 110 8.31 26.43 -12.53
N ALA A 111 7.75 27.56 -12.10
CA ALA A 111 7.42 28.67 -12.99
C ALA A 111 8.65 29.33 -13.61
N LEU A 112 9.75 29.44 -12.85
CA LEU A 112 11.02 30.02 -13.30
C LEU A 112 11.94 29.01 -14.02
N GLY A 113 11.61 27.73 -14.01
CA GLY A 113 12.44 26.66 -14.61
C GLY A 113 13.71 26.37 -13.82
N TRP A 114 13.74 26.63 -12.52
CA TRP A 114 14.90 26.48 -11.66
C TRP A 114 14.91 25.15 -10.91
N LYS A 115 16.12 24.73 -10.51
CA LYS A 115 16.35 23.71 -9.51
C LYS A 115 16.98 24.37 -8.30
N VAL A 116 16.30 24.30 -7.15
CA VAL A 116 16.71 24.94 -5.92
C VAL A 116 17.24 23.91 -4.94
N ALA A 117 18.43 24.18 -4.36
CA ALA A 117 18.99 23.41 -3.27
C ALA A 117 18.95 24.25 -1.99
N THR A 118 18.38 23.67 -0.93
CA THR A 118 18.21 24.32 0.38
C THR A 118 18.86 23.44 1.46
N PRO A 119 20.17 23.61 1.75
CA PRO A 119 20.82 22.94 2.87
C PRO A 119 20.14 23.27 4.21
N VAL A 120 20.29 22.39 5.20
CA VAL A 120 19.54 22.47 6.48
C VAL A 120 19.77 23.80 7.20
N PHE A 121 20.99 24.34 7.18
CA PHE A 121 21.34 25.58 7.88
C PHE A 121 21.54 26.78 6.96
N ASP A 122 21.36 26.63 5.67
CA ASP A 122 21.48 27.66 4.66
C ASP A 122 20.31 27.55 3.67
N GLY A 123 19.11 27.64 4.22
CA GLY A 123 17.85 27.54 3.47
C GLY A 123 17.36 28.91 2.99
N ALA A 124 16.27 28.92 2.23
CA ALA A 124 15.60 30.13 1.81
C ALA A 124 14.82 30.74 2.98
N THR A 125 14.86 32.07 3.09
CA THR A 125 14.05 32.84 4.04
C THR A 125 12.63 33.06 3.51
N ASP A 126 11.71 33.42 4.40
CA ASP A 126 10.32 33.70 4.01
C ASP A 126 10.22 34.88 3.04
N GLU A 127 11.06 35.90 3.24
CA GLU A 127 11.12 37.07 2.35
C GLU A 127 11.60 36.66 0.95
N GLU A 128 12.66 35.89 0.86
CA GLU A 128 13.18 35.38 -0.43
C GLU A 128 12.14 34.55 -1.18
N ILE A 129 11.37 33.71 -0.49
CA ILE A 129 10.31 32.91 -1.10
C ILE A 129 9.20 33.80 -1.66
N ARG A 130 8.80 34.84 -0.92
CA ARG A 130 7.78 35.82 -1.39
C ARG A 130 8.27 36.60 -2.61
N GLU A 131 9.49 37.06 -2.60
CA GLU A 131 10.11 37.73 -3.75
C GLU A 131 10.17 36.83 -4.98
N LEU A 132 10.51 35.55 -4.81
CA LEU A 132 10.52 34.60 -5.89
C LEU A 132 9.13 34.29 -6.45
N LEU A 133 8.12 34.18 -5.58
CA LEU A 133 6.71 34.04 -6.01
C LEU A 133 6.27 35.24 -6.84
N LYS A 134 6.56 36.47 -6.38
CA LYS A 134 6.29 37.69 -7.09
C LYS A 134 7.01 37.76 -8.44
N LYS A 135 8.28 37.40 -8.48
CA LYS A 135 9.08 37.31 -9.71
C LYS A 135 8.53 36.29 -10.69
N ALA A 136 7.94 35.19 -10.20
CA ALA A 136 7.27 34.20 -11.00
C ALA A 136 5.87 34.60 -11.47
N GLY A 137 5.37 35.79 -11.09
CA GLY A 137 4.02 36.25 -11.42
C GLY A 137 2.90 35.54 -10.63
N LEU A 138 3.25 34.94 -9.49
CA LEU A 138 2.32 34.27 -8.61
C LEU A 138 1.95 35.13 -7.40
N SER A 139 0.87 34.75 -6.69
CA SER A 139 0.47 35.42 -5.46
C SER A 139 1.55 35.28 -4.38
N GLU A 140 1.84 36.34 -3.64
CA GLU A 140 2.86 36.39 -2.58
C GLU A 140 2.55 35.43 -1.41
N ASP A 141 1.26 35.10 -1.19
CA ASP A 141 0.80 34.17 -0.17
C ASP A 141 0.81 32.70 -0.62
N GLY A 142 1.22 32.43 -1.87
CA GLY A 142 1.31 31.09 -2.42
C GLY A 142 -0.03 30.37 -2.58
N LYS A 143 -1.13 31.12 -2.55
CA LYS A 143 -2.48 30.57 -2.70
C LYS A 143 -3.02 30.86 -4.09
N THR A 144 -3.85 29.95 -4.57
CA THR A 144 -4.56 30.09 -5.85
C THR A 144 -5.99 29.58 -5.74
N ILE A 145 -6.84 30.01 -6.64
CA ILE A 145 -8.20 29.49 -6.72
C ILE A 145 -8.15 28.15 -7.47
N LEU A 146 -8.73 27.12 -6.88
CA LEU A 146 -8.95 25.83 -7.52
C LEU A 146 -10.41 25.65 -7.88
N TYR A 147 -10.66 24.81 -8.84
CA TYR A 147 -11.98 24.40 -9.28
C TYR A 147 -12.19 22.92 -8.98
N ASP A 148 -13.41 22.55 -8.58
CA ASP A 148 -13.78 21.15 -8.35
C ASP A 148 -13.89 20.41 -9.70
N GLY A 149 -13.16 19.31 -9.85
CA GLY A 149 -13.17 18.52 -11.08
C GLY A 149 -14.53 17.93 -11.46
N ARG A 150 -15.43 17.73 -10.50
CA ARG A 150 -16.75 17.16 -10.75
C ARG A 150 -17.81 18.18 -11.10
N THR A 151 -17.81 19.32 -10.42
CA THR A 151 -18.82 20.37 -10.59
C THR A 151 -18.36 21.48 -11.51
N GLY A 152 -17.05 21.69 -11.63
CA GLY A 152 -16.45 22.81 -12.32
C GLY A 152 -16.58 24.14 -11.56
N GLU A 153 -17.11 24.14 -10.35
CA GLU A 153 -17.26 25.33 -9.52
C GLU A 153 -15.96 25.68 -8.81
N ALA A 154 -15.72 26.97 -8.60
CA ALA A 154 -14.56 27.44 -7.84
C ALA A 154 -14.75 27.12 -6.34
N PHE A 155 -13.65 26.78 -5.64
CA PHE A 155 -13.67 26.69 -4.19
C PHE A 155 -13.90 28.05 -3.53
N ASP A 156 -14.57 28.06 -2.40
CA ASP A 156 -14.94 29.31 -1.68
C ASP A 156 -13.72 30.12 -1.24
N HIS A 157 -12.61 29.48 -0.99
CA HIS A 157 -11.38 30.10 -0.52
C HIS A 157 -10.16 29.73 -1.35
N PRO A 158 -9.19 30.66 -1.49
CA PRO A 158 -7.91 30.33 -2.13
C PRO A 158 -7.17 29.24 -1.36
N ILE A 159 -6.58 28.28 -2.08
CA ILE A 159 -5.93 27.10 -1.54
C ILE A 159 -4.43 27.16 -1.83
N THR A 160 -3.62 26.69 -0.88
CA THR A 160 -2.17 26.51 -1.06
C THR A 160 -1.92 25.38 -2.05
N VAL A 161 -1.34 25.74 -3.19
CA VAL A 161 -0.96 24.78 -4.26
C VAL A 161 0.48 25.03 -4.66
N GLY A 162 1.21 23.95 -4.89
CA GLY A 162 2.59 24.06 -5.35
C GLY A 162 3.19 22.69 -5.64
N VAL A 163 4.50 22.64 -5.76
CA VAL A 163 5.27 21.43 -6.08
C VAL A 163 6.04 20.96 -4.86
N MET A 164 5.84 19.71 -4.49
CA MET A 164 6.50 19.07 -3.37
C MET A 164 7.14 17.76 -3.81
N TYR A 165 8.28 17.41 -3.21
CA TYR A 165 8.94 16.14 -3.43
C TYR A 165 8.30 15.05 -2.57
N MET A 166 7.67 14.06 -3.22
CA MET A 166 6.99 12.95 -2.55
C MET A 166 7.70 11.64 -2.79
N LEU A 167 7.82 10.85 -1.73
CA LEU A 167 8.46 9.54 -1.71
C LEU A 167 7.42 8.44 -1.53
N LYS A 168 7.47 7.42 -2.36
CA LYS A 168 6.75 6.16 -2.13
C LYS A 168 7.58 5.32 -1.17
N LEU A 169 7.00 4.97 -0.02
CA LEU A 169 7.67 4.13 0.97
C LEU A 169 7.46 2.65 0.66
N HIS A 170 8.40 1.80 1.07
CA HIS A 170 8.32 0.34 0.89
C HIS A 170 7.34 -0.34 1.86
N HIS A 171 6.32 0.39 2.31
CA HIS A 171 5.21 -0.11 3.11
C HIS A 171 3.96 -0.23 2.22
N LEU A 172 4.03 -1.14 1.26
CA LEU A 172 2.95 -1.38 0.31
C LEU A 172 1.89 -2.28 0.93
N VAL A 173 0.63 -1.94 0.70
CA VAL A 173 -0.51 -2.68 1.26
C VAL A 173 -0.56 -4.12 0.80
N ASP A 174 -0.23 -4.38 -0.46
CA ASP A 174 -0.25 -5.74 -1.02
C ASP A 174 0.73 -6.70 -0.35
N ASP A 175 1.82 -6.18 0.21
CA ASP A 175 2.79 -6.99 0.96
C ASP A 175 2.31 -7.32 2.37
N LYS A 176 1.33 -6.59 2.90
CA LYS A 176 0.85 -6.68 4.29
C LYS A 176 -0.53 -7.29 4.42
N ILE A 177 -1.41 -7.06 3.43
CA ILE A 177 -2.75 -7.65 3.44
C ILE A 177 -2.66 -9.16 3.36
N HIS A 178 -3.34 -9.83 4.28
CA HIS A 178 -3.34 -11.27 4.36
C HIS A 178 -4.67 -11.79 4.91
N ALA A 179 -5.16 -12.86 4.31
CA ALA A 179 -6.33 -13.60 4.76
C ALA A 179 -6.10 -15.09 4.52
N ARG A 180 -6.79 -15.92 5.29
CA ARG A 180 -6.74 -17.36 5.17
C ARG A 180 -8.12 -17.96 5.40
N SER A 181 -8.48 -18.91 4.56
CA SER A 181 -9.58 -19.85 4.82
C SER A 181 -9.02 -21.21 5.24
N THR A 182 -8.40 -21.91 4.30
CA THR A 182 -7.68 -23.16 4.50
C THR A 182 -6.22 -22.98 4.07
N GLY A 183 -5.30 -23.72 4.68
CA GLY A 183 -3.89 -23.64 4.35
C GLY A 183 -3.05 -24.68 5.07
N PRO A 184 -1.72 -24.57 5.07
CA PRO A 184 -0.84 -25.52 5.69
C PRO A 184 -0.93 -25.48 7.22
N TYR A 185 -0.72 -26.66 7.82
CA TYR A 185 -0.70 -26.87 9.26
C TYR A 185 0.66 -27.41 9.70
N SER A 186 1.02 -27.15 10.96
CA SER A 186 2.22 -27.76 11.57
C SER A 186 2.03 -29.26 11.69
N VAL A 187 3.09 -30.01 11.38
CA VAL A 187 3.05 -31.48 11.45
C VAL A 187 2.90 -31.99 12.90
N ILE A 188 3.55 -31.33 13.85
CA ILE A 188 3.56 -31.76 15.27
C ILE A 188 2.30 -31.28 15.99
N THR A 189 2.02 -29.99 15.96
CA THR A 189 0.92 -29.38 16.75
C THR A 189 -0.43 -29.42 16.03
N GLN A 190 -0.46 -29.68 14.72
CA GLN A 190 -1.66 -29.62 13.87
C GLN A 190 -2.39 -28.27 13.90
N GLN A 191 -1.72 -27.24 14.35
CA GLN A 191 -2.20 -25.86 14.34
C GLN A 191 -1.86 -25.18 13.01
N PRO A 192 -2.63 -24.16 12.57
CA PRO A 192 -2.27 -23.36 11.42
C PRO A 192 -0.87 -22.75 11.57
N LEU A 193 -0.10 -22.73 10.50
CA LEU A 193 1.18 -22.02 10.48
C LEU A 193 0.96 -20.52 10.66
N GLY A 194 1.99 -19.78 11.08
CA GLY A 194 1.98 -18.33 11.21
C GLY A 194 2.63 -17.64 10.02
N GLY A 195 2.24 -16.37 9.80
CA GLY A 195 2.86 -15.50 8.80
C GLY A 195 2.28 -15.60 7.39
N LYS A 196 2.34 -14.49 6.68
CA LYS A 196 1.82 -14.37 5.31
C LYS A 196 2.57 -15.26 4.31
N ALA A 197 3.90 -15.37 4.45
CA ALA A 197 4.73 -16.16 3.54
C ALA A 197 4.37 -17.65 3.49
N GLN A 198 3.88 -18.18 4.60
CA GLN A 198 3.45 -19.59 4.74
C GLN A 198 1.94 -19.75 4.57
N PHE A 199 1.24 -18.71 4.12
CA PHE A 199 -0.21 -18.71 4.10
C PHE A 199 -0.83 -19.12 5.44
N GLY A 200 -0.28 -18.53 6.52
CA GLY A 200 -0.63 -18.84 7.89
C GLY A 200 -1.87 -18.12 8.39
N GLY A 201 -2.37 -18.55 9.55
CA GLY A 201 -3.48 -17.93 10.25
C GLY A 201 -3.03 -16.82 11.20
N GLN A 202 -3.99 -16.06 11.69
CA GLN A 202 -3.78 -15.08 12.74
C GLN A 202 -3.62 -15.77 14.10
N ARG A 203 -2.78 -15.20 14.96
CA ARG A 203 -2.65 -15.66 16.33
C ARG A 203 -3.79 -15.11 17.19
N PHE A 204 -4.57 -16.01 17.76
CA PHE A 204 -5.55 -15.68 18.78
C PHE A 204 -4.90 -15.86 20.15
N GLY A 205 -4.39 -14.76 20.69
CA GLY A 205 -3.60 -14.77 21.92
C GLY A 205 -4.46 -14.82 23.19
N GLU A 206 -3.81 -14.81 24.34
CA GLU A 206 -4.45 -14.87 25.67
C GLU A 206 -5.39 -13.66 25.90
N MET A 207 -4.97 -12.46 25.50
CA MET A 207 -5.80 -11.26 25.66
C MET A 207 -7.08 -11.29 24.80
N GLU A 208 -7.02 -11.86 23.61
CA GLU A 208 -8.17 -12.04 22.72
C GLU A 208 -9.14 -13.06 23.30
N VAL A 209 -8.64 -14.09 23.96
CA VAL A 209 -9.47 -15.06 24.72
C VAL A 209 -10.22 -14.35 25.86
N TRP A 210 -9.57 -13.50 26.63
CA TRP A 210 -10.22 -12.70 27.68
C TRP A 210 -11.33 -11.80 27.14
N ALA A 211 -11.15 -11.25 25.96
CA ALA A 211 -12.18 -10.45 25.31
C ALA A 211 -13.44 -11.27 25.00
N LEU A 212 -13.29 -12.49 24.49
CA LEU A 212 -14.43 -13.39 24.24
C LEU A 212 -15.09 -13.85 25.54
N GLU A 213 -14.31 -14.11 26.58
CA GLU A 213 -14.84 -14.43 27.92
C GLU A 213 -15.66 -13.27 28.48
N ALA A 214 -15.18 -12.03 28.34
CA ALA A 214 -15.90 -10.84 28.79
C ALA A 214 -17.25 -10.64 28.07
N TYR A 215 -17.31 -10.99 26.78
CA TYR A 215 -18.57 -10.98 26.03
C TYR A 215 -19.48 -12.20 26.32
N GLY A 216 -19.01 -13.19 27.04
CA GLY A 216 -19.74 -14.45 27.26
C GLY A 216 -19.93 -15.28 25.99
N ALA A 217 -19.08 -15.10 24.98
CA ALA A 217 -19.14 -15.77 23.68
C ALA A 217 -18.48 -17.17 23.74
N ALA A 218 -19.08 -18.08 24.52
CA ALA A 218 -18.50 -19.39 24.77
C ALA A 218 -18.41 -20.28 23.52
N TYR A 219 -19.42 -20.28 22.67
CA TYR A 219 -19.42 -21.06 21.42
C TYR A 219 -18.36 -20.58 20.44
N THR A 220 -18.18 -19.27 20.29
CA THR A 220 -17.11 -18.70 19.45
C THR A 220 -15.74 -19.07 19.98
N LEU A 221 -15.54 -19.01 21.28
CA LEU A 221 -14.28 -19.42 21.91
C LEU A 221 -13.99 -20.90 21.71
N GLN A 222 -14.99 -21.76 21.88
CA GLN A 222 -14.88 -23.19 21.63
C GLN A 222 -14.48 -23.49 20.18
N GLU A 223 -15.07 -22.82 19.22
CA GLU A 223 -14.73 -22.93 17.81
C GLU A 223 -13.27 -22.50 17.52
N MET A 224 -12.83 -21.38 18.11
CA MET A 224 -11.46 -20.89 17.97
C MET A 224 -10.42 -21.88 18.53
N LEU A 225 -10.75 -22.57 19.62
CA LEU A 225 -9.84 -23.52 20.26
C LEU A 225 -9.83 -24.92 19.63
N THR A 226 -10.86 -25.29 18.88
CA THR A 226 -11.03 -26.65 18.32
C THR A 226 -10.92 -26.69 16.81
N THR A 227 -12.01 -26.44 16.09
CA THR A 227 -12.10 -26.58 14.62
C THR A 227 -11.18 -25.64 13.87
N LYS A 228 -10.94 -24.45 14.39
CA LYS A 228 -10.04 -23.45 13.80
C LYS A 228 -8.57 -23.60 14.28
N SER A 229 -8.28 -24.53 15.14
CA SER A 229 -6.94 -24.76 15.70
C SER A 229 -6.44 -26.17 15.37
N ASP A 230 -6.48 -27.08 16.31
CA ASP A 230 -5.79 -28.38 16.26
C ASP A 230 -6.71 -29.61 16.12
N ASP A 231 -8.02 -29.44 16.16
CA ASP A 231 -8.98 -30.52 15.96
C ASP A 231 -9.07 -30.93 14.47
N VAL A 232 -8.30 -31.93 14.10
CA VAL A 232 -8.23 -32.45 12.72
C VAL A 232 -9.56 -33.01 12.27
N VAL A 233 -10.24 -33.80 13.11
CA VAL A 233 -11.50 -34.46 12.76
C VAL A 233 -12.64 -33.43 12.64
N GLY A 234 -12.75 -32.52 13.59
CA GLY A 234 -13.72 -31.43 13.57
C GLY A 234 -13.55 -30.52 12.36
N ARG A 235 -12.32 -30.20 12.02
CA ARG A 235 -11.96 -29.39 10.85
C ARG A 235 -12.42 -30.05 9.54
N VAL A 236 -12.13 -31.32 9.33
CA VAL A 236 -12.53 -32.07 8.13
C VAL A 236 -14.05 -32.12 8.00
N LYS A 237 -14.76 -32.48 9.09
CA LYS A 237 -16.23 -32.50 9.09
C LYS A 237 -16.84 -31.14 8.79
N THR A 238 -16.27 -30.07 9.34
CA THR A 238 -16.73 -28.69 9.08
C THR A 238 -16.59 -28.33 7.61
N TYR A 239 -15.44 -28.62 6.98
CA TYR A 239 -15.22 -28.34 5.56
C TYR A 239 -16.13 -29.19 4.66
N GLU A 240 -16.35 -30.45 5.02
CA GLU A 240 -17.27 -31.33 4.30
C GLU A 240 -18.71 -30.79 4.34
N ALA A 241 -19.17 -30.35 5.51
CA ALA A 241 -20.49 -29.76 5.68
C ALA A 241 -20.66 -28.46 4.86
N ILE A 242 -19.66 -27.59 4.86
CA ILE A 242 -19.66 -26.35 4.05
C ILE A 242 -19.74 -26.68 2.56
N VAL A 243 -18.97 -27.64 2.06
CA VAL A 243 -18.98 -28.04 0.64
C VAL A 243 -20.31 -28.65 0.23
N LYS A 244 -20.93 -29.45 1.10
CA LYS A 244 -22.24 -30.06 0.86
C LYS A 244 -23.42 -29.10 1.05
N GLY A 245 -23.20 -27.92 1.68
CA GLY A 245 -24.27 -26.99 2.05
C GLY A 245 -25.11 -27.46 3.24
N GLU A 246 -24.57 -28.35 4.05
CA GLU A 246 -25.18 -28.85 5.28
C GLU A 246 -24.88 -27.95 6.48
N ASN A 247 -25.61 -28.14 7.58
CA ASN A 247 -25.30 -27.44 8.82
C ASN A 247 -23.95 -27.89 9.37
N VAL A 248 -23.16 -26.93 9.82
CA VAL A 248 -21.84 -27.19 10.43
C VAL A 248 -22.05 -27.94 11.74
N PRO A 249 -21.32 -29.06 11.98
CA PRO A 249 -21.44 -29.81 13.22
C PRO A 249 -20.94 -28.99 14.41
N GLU A 250 -21.44 -29.30 15.59
CA GLU A 250 -20.97 -28.66 16.83
C GLU A 250 -19.48 -28.93 17.05
N PRO A 251 -18.71 -27.92 17.53
CA PRO A 251 -17.33 -28.09 17.87
C PRO A 251 -17.13 -29.15 18.98
N GLY A 252 -15.99 -29.84 18.94
CA GLY A 252 -15.60 -30.77 19.99
C GLY A 252 -15.25 -30.08 21.32
N VAL A 253 -14.92 -30.86 22.30
CA VAL A 253 -14.39 -30.38 23.57
C VAL A 253 -12.89 -30.11 23.38
N PRO A 254 -12.37 -28.91 23.80
CA PRO A 254 -10.95 -28.59 23.69
C PRO A 254 -10.07 -29.44 24.61
#